data_f6f3d5c7c6581d864777a104bd25edc9
#
_entry.id   f6f3d5c7c6581d864777a104bd25edc9
#
_cell.length_a   1.000
_cell.length_b   1.000
_cell.length_c   1.000
_cell.angle_alpha   90.00
_cell.angle_beta   90.00
_cell.angle_gamma   90.00
#
_symmetry.space_group_name_H-M   'P 1'
#
loop_
_entity.id
_entity.type
_entity.pdbx_description
1 polymer ?
#
loop_
_entity_poly.entity_id
_entity_poly.type
_entity_poly.pdbx_seq_one_letter_code
_entity_poly.pdbx_strand_id
1 'polypeptide(L)'
;TGTQKVLANFNGAGDAIGWEDYLASLPALEALSKESTDSGKLLYASALVLKAQEDKTYAGGMIASLSNPWGDTASADKAQTGYKAVWPRDFYQVTMAMLALGDRVTPKVAFEYLENVQTSDKTPGYSGTPGWFLQKTHVDGKVEWVGVQLDQTAMPIMLGWRLWKEGVLTDAEMTTWYDKMLKPAANFLTDGGTVNIDWLKNVTITPPKTIQERWEEQTGYSPSTTSAIIAGLVAASDIAKLAKDDESAARYLAAADKYSSGLEKNLYTTSGMLNKAPSDGNYYLRISANEDPNDRGLLGVSNGQENVNESEVIDGGFLELVRYGVRSPLNKEIQNTLPEIDDTSLPDIVRVKYEFSVAGKAEKLPGWRRYGKDGYGEDTSAGRGYNATGKNAPDGRGRVWPIFTGERGHYELARTAANGKLNDEELSKLRNTYVTAMEIFANEGLMIPEQVWDNVGSNQTYNFTAGEGTNSATPLAWSHAEYVKLLRSYADKKVWDLNASTSARYVK
;
A
#
# COMPACT_ATOMS: atom_id res chain seq x y z
N THR A 1 -3.13 21.40 -37.17
CA THR A 1 -3.37 22.23 -36.00
C THR A 1 -3.12 21.46 -34.71
N GLY A 2 -2.88 22.15 -33.60
CA GLY A 2 -2.69 21.50 -32.29
C GLY A 2 -3.87 20.59 -31.89
N THR A 3 -5.10 21.04 -32.17
CA THR A 3 -6.33 20.26 -31.91
C THR A 3 -6.36 18.93 -32.68
N GLN A 4 -5.97 18.95 -33.96
CA GLN A 4 -5.93 17.71 -34.76
C GLN A 4 -4.88 16.73 -34.24
N LYS A 5 -3.72 17.21 -33.79
CA LYS A 5 -2.69 16.38 -33.18
C LYS A 5 -3.16 15.78 -31.85
N VAL A 6 -3.87 16.54 -31.02
CA VAL A 6 -4.45 16.06 -29.76
C VAL A 6 -5.49 14.96 -30.02
N LEU A 7 -6.40 15.18 -30.98
CA LEU A 7 -7.40 14.17 -31.36
C LEU A 7 -6.76 12.91 -31.95
N ALA A 8 -5.73 13.06 -32.78
CA ALA A 8 -5.00 11.92 -33.33
C ALA A 8 -4.35 11.07 -32.22
N ASN A 9 -3.70 11.73 -31.24
CA ASN A 9 -3.10 11.04 -30.10
C ASN A 9 -4.17 10.40 -29.19
N PHE A 10 -5.33 11.03 -29.03
CA PHE A 10 -6.40 10.51 -28.21
C PHE A 10 -7.04 9.26 -28.84
N ASN A 11 -7.27 9.27 -30.14
CA ASN A 11 -7.94 8.19 -30.88
C ASN A 11 -6.96 7.18 -31.51
N GLY A 12 -5.63 7.29 -31.26
CA GLY A 12 -4.65 6.36 -31.82
C GLY A 12 -4.51 6.42 -33.33
N ALA A 13 -4.62 7.60 -33.93
CA ALA A 13 -4.52 7.75 -35.39
C ALA A 13 -3.07 7.59 -35.90
N GLY A 14 -2.88 6.85 -37.00
CA GLY A 14 -1.56 6.50 -37.54
C GLY A 14 -0.81 5.52 -36.65
N ASP A 15 0.44 5.80 -36.35
CA ASP A 15 1.28 4.98 -35.45
C ASP A 15 1.15 5.39 -33.95
N ALA A 16 0.26 6.35 -33.62
CA ALA A 16 0.07 6.79 -32.25
C ALA A 16 -0.86 5.84 -31.50
N ILE A 17 -0.45 5.44 -30.30
CA ILE A 17 -1.30 4.69 -29.36
C ILE A 17 -2.13 5.70 -28.57
N GLY A 18 -3.44 5.66 -28.78
CA GLY A 18 -4.41 6.46 -28.02
C GLY A 18 -4.90 5.76 -26.76
N TRP A 19 -5.74 6.44 -26.00
CA TRP A 19 -6.33 5.88 -24.79
C TRP A 19 -7.23 4.70 -25.04
N GLU A 20 -7.98 4.71 -26.16
CA GLU A 20 -8.83 3.59 -26.58
C GLU A 20 -7.98 2.37 -26.99
N ASP A 21 -6.88 2.58 -27.70
CA ASP A 21 -5.93 1.50 -28.06
C ASP A 21 -5.29 0.89 -26.80
N TYR A 22 -4.94 1.73 -25.82
CA TYR A 22 -4.42 1.24 -24.54
C TYR A 22 -5.44 0.36 -23.84
N LEU A 23 -6.69 0.80 -23.68
CA LEU A 23 -7.75 -0.01 -23.08
C LEU A 23 -7.98 -1.31 -23.85
N ALA A 24 -7.99 -1.26 -25.19
CA ALA A 24 -8.14 -2.44 -26.03
C ALA A 24 -6.97 -3.43 -25.91
N SER A 25 -5.80 -2.96 -25.50
CA SER A 25 -4.61 -3.79 -25.27
C SER A 25 -4.62 -4.56 -23.94
N LEU A 26 -5.60 -4.30 -23.05
CA LEU A 26 -5.70 -4.88 -21.72
C LEU A 26 -6.59 -6.13 -21.72
N PRO A 27 -6.04 -7.35 -21.82
CA PRO A 27 -6.84 -8.56 -22.06
C PRO A 27 -7.73 -8.98 -20.88
N ALA A 28 -7.44 -8.50 -19.66
CA ALA A 28 -8.24 -8.84 -18.50
C ALA A 28 -9.41 -7.88 -18.27
N LEU A 29 -9.45 -6.73 -18.91
CA LEU A 29 -10.36 -5.62 -18.60
C LEU A 29 -11.84 -6.03 -18.67
N GLU A 30 -12.25 -6.74 -19.74
CA GLU A 30 -13.63 -7.20 -19.89
C GLU A 30 -14.02 -8.24 -18.83
N ALA A 31 -13.12 -9.16 -18.50
CA ALA A 31 -13.39 -10.17 -17.46
C ALA A 31 -13.54 -9.53 -16.09
N LEU A 32 -12.66 -8.58 -15.75
CA LEU A 32 -12.68 -7.87 -14.47
C LEU A 32 -13.90 -6.94 -14.33
N SER A 33 -14.41 -6.39 -15.43
CA SER A 33 -15.62 -5.54 -15.39
C SER A 33 -16.86 -6.29 -14.87
N LYS A 34 -16.89 -7.62 -14.98
CA LYS A 34 -17.95 -8.48 -14.46
C LYS A 34 -17.94 -8.59 -12.93
N GLU A 35 -16.81 -8.28 -12.30
CA GLU A 35 -16.67 -8.24 -10.85
C GLU A 35 -17.05 -6.89 -10.25
N SER A 36 -17.22 -5.83 -11.06
CA SER A 36 -17.70 -4.53 -10.63
C SER A 36 -19.20 -4.52 -10.35
N THR A 37 -19.69 -3.53 -9.61
CA THR A 37 -21.14 -3.31 -9.37
C THR A 37 -21.68 -2.10 -10.13
N ASP A 38 -20.82 -1.31 -10.77
CA ASP A 38 -21.13 -0.12 -11.57
C ASP A 38 -21.10 -0.37 -13.09
N SER A 39 -21.07 -1.64 -13.52
CA SER A 39 -20.93 -2.06 -14.92
C SER A 39 -19.55 -1.73 -15.52
N GLY A 40 -18.49 -1.71 -14.70
CA GLY A 40 -17.11 -1.52 -15.13
C GLY A 40 -16.68 -0.06 -15.30
N LYS A 41 -17.54 0.91 -15.04
CA LYS A 41 -17.21 2.34 -15.27
C LYS A 41 -15.95 2.78 -14.52
N LEU A 42 -15.90 2.51 -13.22
CA LEU A 42 -14.74 2.85 -12.40
C LEU A 42 -13.50 2.04 -12.81
N LEU A 43 -13.66 0.79 -13.24
CA LEU A 43 -12.53 -0.03 -13.70
C LEU A 43 -11.86 0.57 -14.94
N TYR A 44 -12.63 0.96 -15.94
CA TYR A 44 -12.10 1.60 -17.15
C TYR A 44 -11.42 2.94 -16.81
N ALA A 45 -12.04 3.76 -15.97
CA ALA A 45 -11.42 4.99 -15.47
C ALA A 45 -10.14 4.71 -14.70
N SER A 46 -10.12 3.70 -13.81
CA SER A 46 -8.94 3.32 -13.04
C SER A 46 -7.78 2.89 -13.92
N ALA A 47 -8.04 2.12 -14.99
CA ALA A 47 -7.00 1.73 -15.95
C ALA A 47 -6.34 2.96 -16.60
N LEU A 48 -7.15 3.95 -16.99
CA LEU A 48 -6.64 5.21 -17.56
C LEU A 48 -5.92 6.07 -16.53
N VAL A 49 -6.45 6.19 -15.31
CA VAL A 49 -5.81 6.95 -14.22
C VAL A 49 -4.44 6.37 -13.91
N LEU A 50 -4.33 5.04 -13.74
CA LEU A 50 -3.06 4.38 -13.46
C LEU A 50 -2.03 4.62 -14.57
N LYS A 51 -2.45 4.52 -15.84
CA LYS A 51 -1.56 4.82 -16.98
C LYS A 51 -1.18 6.29 -17.07
N ALA A 52 -2.08 7.20 -16.67
CA ALA A 52 -1.80 8.64 -16.65
C ALA A 52 -0.77 9.05 -15.57
N GLN A 53 -0.63 8.25 -14.49
CA GLN A 53 0.36 8.49 -13.43
C GLN A 53 1.81 8.12 -13.86
N GLU A 54 1.97 7.40 -14.97
CA GLU A 54 3.30 7.16 -15.53
C GLU A 54 3.88 8.44 -16.10
N ASP A 55 5.10 8.79 -15.69
CA ASP A 55 5.83 9.94 -16.24
C ASP A 55 6.15 9.73 -17.73
N LYS A 56 5.95 10.79 -18.53
CA LYS A 56 6.11 10.69 -19.99
C LYS A 56 7.52 10.99 -20.48
N THR A 57 8.39 11.48 -19.60
CA THR A 57 9.81 11.75 -19.88
C THR A 57 10.67 10.61 -19.33
N TYR A 58 10.37 10.18 -18.11
CA TYR A 58 11.06 9.10 -17.41
C TYR A 58 10.17 7.85 -17.38
N ALA A 59 10.18 7.13 -18.52
CA ALA A 59 9.32 5.97 -18.71
C ALA A 59 9.39 4.99 -17.53
N GLY A 60 8.24 4.53 -17.07
CA GLY A 60 8.11 3.65 -15.92
C GLY A 60 8.11 4.35 -14.56
N GLY A 61 8.40 5.67 -14.48
CA GLY A 61 8.29 6.44 -13.25
C GLY A 61 6.82 6.64 -12.87
N MET A 62 6.34 5.96 -11.83
CA MET A 62 4.95 6.06 -11.36
C MET A 62 4.87 7.03 -10.20
N ILE A 63 4.08 8.10 -10.32
CA ILE A 63 3.85 9.06 -9.25
C ILE A 63 2.64 8.68 -8.39
N ALA A 64 2.62 9.12 -7.13
CA ALA A 64 1.54 8.80 -6.21
C ALA A 64 0.21 9.48 -6.60
N SER A 65 0.26 10.72 -7.11
CA SER A 65 -0.92 11.44 -7.57
C SER A 65 -0.55 12.59 -8.52
N LEU A 66 -1.44 12.87 -9.46
CA LEU A 66 -1.41 14.09 -10.27
C LEU A 66 -1.87 15.33 -9.50
N SER A 67 -2.53 15.15 -8.36
CA SER A 67 -2.96 16.22 -7.46
C SER A 67 -2.15 16.24 -6.17
N ASN A 68 -2.18 17.36 -5.46
CA ASN A 68 -1.63 17.48 -4.12
C ASN A 68 -2.75 17.70 -3.11
N PRO A 69 -2.62 17.13 -1.89
CA PRO A 69 -3.63 17.31 -0.85
C PRO A 69 -3.85 18.78 -0.48
N TRP A 70 -5.10 19.12 -0.15
CA TRP A 70 -5.54 20.44 0.35
C TRP A 70 -5.12 21.64 -0.48
N GLY A 71 -4.98 21.47 -1.79
CA GLY A 71 -4.62 22.54 -2.71
C GLY A 71 -3.16 23.00 -2.61
N ASP A 72 -2.27 22.14 -2.13
CA ASP A 72 -0.84 22.40 -2.17
C ASP A 72 -0.39 22.69 -3.61
N THR A 73 0.29 23.79 -3.80
CA THR A 73 0.72 24.28 -5.12
C THR A 73 2.11 23.82 -5.52
N ALA A 74 2.66 22.80 -4.85
CA ALA A 74 3.98 22.26 -5.17
C ALA A 74 4.06 21.84 -6.65
N SER A 75 5.06 22.38 -7.33
CA SER A 75 5.36 22.05 -8.73
C SER A 75 6.38 20.93 -8.80
N ALA A 76 6.31 20.08 -9.85
CA ALA A 76 7.24 18.97 -10.05
C ALA A 76 8.72 19.39 -10.25
N ASP A 77 8.98 20.67 -10.52
CA ASP A 77 10.34 21.24 -10.66
C ASP A 77 10.88 21.84 -9.36
N LYS A 78 10.10 21.84 -8.28
CA LYS A 78 10.54 22.34 -6.97
C LYS A 78 11.29 21.28 -6.17
N ALA A 79 11.97 21.71 -5.12
CA ALA A 79 12.67 20.83 -4.19
C ALA A 79 11.71 19.89 -3.43
N GLN A 80 10.45 20.31 -3.27
CA GLN A 80 9.38 19.48 -2.71
C GLN A 80 8.24 19.40 -3.74
N THR A 81 7.98 18.19 -4.23
CA THR A 81 7.07 17.95 -5.36
C THR A 81 5.66 17.58 -4.93
N GLY A 82 5.39 17.52 -3.63
CA GLY A 82 4.12 16.99 -3.13
C GLY A 82 3.93 15.53 -3.56
N TYR A 83 2.77 15.18 -4.10
CA TYR A 83 2.48 13.81 -4.54
C TYR A 83 2.92 13.50 -5.99
N LYS A 84 3.47 14.48 -6.71
CA LYS A 84 4.07 14.30 -8.05
C LYS A 84 5.48 13.69 -7.94
N ALA A 85 5.60 12.63 -7.18
CA ALA A 85 6.85 11.99 -6.82
C ALA A 85 6.67 10.47 -6.72
N VAL A 86 7.78 9.75 -6.66
CA VAL A 86 7.83 8.29 -6.61
C VAL A 86 8.08 7.83 -5.18
N TRP A 87 7.19 7.00 -4.65
CA TRP A 87 7.38 6.17 -3.47
C TRP A 87 7.40 4.70 -3.91
N PRO A 88 8.42 3.91 -3.60
CA PRO A 88 8.49 2.49 -4.01
C PRO A 88 7.30 1.65 -3.54
N ARG A 89 6.65 1.97 -2.44
CA ARG A 89 5.43 1.32 -1.95
C ARG A 89 4.24 1.57 -2.88
N ASP A 90 3.90 2.83 -3.14
CA ASP A 90 2.82 3.22 -4.07
C ASP A 90 3.09 2.66 -5.46
N PHE A 91 4.33 2.75 -5.89
CA PHE A 91 4.82 2.21 -7.15
C PHE A 91 4.54 0.72 -7.30
N TYR A 92 4.82 -0.08 -6.26
CA TYR A 92 4.50 -1.50 -6.24
C TYR A 92 3.00 -1.74 -6.43
N GLN A 93 2.15 -1.01 -5.70
CA GLN A 93 0.71 -1.18 -5.77
C GLN A 93 0.18 -0.89 -7.18
N VAL A 94 0.63 0.22 -7.77
CA VAL A 94 0.24 0.64 -9.14
C VAL A 94 0.70 -0.38 -10.17
N THR A 95 1.95 -0.80 -10.11
CA THR A 95 2.53 -1.75 -11.06
C THR A 95 1.86 -3.12 -10.99
N MET A 96 1.54 -3.60 -9.78
CA MET A 96 0.79 -4.84 -9.57
C MET A 96 -0.65 -4.75 -10.11
N ALA A 97 -1.28 -3.59 -10.04
CA ALA A 97 -2.61 -3.38 -10.61
C ALA A 97 -2.59 -3.35 -12.15
N MET A 98 -1.60 -2.72 -12.75
CA MET A 98 -1.42 -2.76 -14.20
C MET A 98 -1.18 -4.19 -14.70
N LEU A 99 -0.38 -4.97 -13.97
CA LEU A 99 -0.19 -6.40 -14.26
C LEU A 99 -1.51 -7.19 -14.12
N ALA A 100 -2.37 -6.84 -13.13
CA ALA A 100 -3.69 -7.46 -12.94
C ALA A 100 -4.63 -7.20 -14.12
N LEU A 101 -4.53 -6.03 -14.77
CA LEU A 101 -5.24 -5.69 -16.01
C LEU A 101 -4.72 -6.47 -17.25
N GLY A 102 -3.58 -7.13 -17.11
CA GLY A 102 -2.90 -7.83 -18.19
C GLY A 102 -1.93 -6.97 -18.99
N ASP A 103 -1.64 -5.74 -18.55
CA ASP A 103 -0.54 -4.95 -19.10
C ASP A 103 0.78 -5.64 -18.75
N ARG A 104 1.54 -6.01 -19.77
CA ARG A 104 2.84 -6.68 -19.61
C ARG A 104 4.02 -5.77 -19.95
N VAL A 105 3.73 -4.66 -20.61
CA VAL A 105 4.75 -3.70 -21.07
C VAL A 105 5.09 -2.70 -19.99
N THR A 106 4.09 -1.97 -19.50
CA THR A 106 4.29 -0.92 -18.51
C THR A 106 4.88 -1.46 -17.19
N PRO A 107 4.41 -2.59 -16.61
CA PRO A 107 5.02 -3.16 -15.41
C PRO A 107 6.48 -3.56 -15.57
N LYS A 108 6.89 -4.00 -16.76
CA LYS A 108 8.31 -4.30 -17.04
C LYS A 108 9.16 -3.03 -17.03
N VAL A 109 8.75 -2.02 -17.78
CA VAL A 109 9.47 -0.73 -17.84
C VAL A 109 9.51 -0.06 -16.47
N ALA A 110 8.41 -0.15 -15.70
CA ALA A 110 8.35 0.34 -14.34
C ALA A 110 9.34 -0.40 -13.42
N PHE A 111 9.42 -1.71 -13.49
CA PHE A 111 10.39 -2.47 -12.72
C PHE A 111 11.84 -2.07 -13.04
N GLU A 112 12.15 -1.88 -14.32
CA GLU A 112 13.46 -1.42 -14.76
C GLU A 112 13.81 -0.01 -14.27
N TYR A 113 12.80 0.88 -14.19
CA TYR A 113 12.95 2.23 -13.63
C TYR A 113 13.41 2.24 -12.16
N LEU A 114 13.05 1.24 -11.36
CA LEU A 114 13.40 1.18 -9.93
C LEU A 114 14.90 1.27 -9.65
N GLU A 115 15.76 0.89 -10.59
CA GLU A 115 17.20 1.08 -10.46
C GLU A 115 17.58 2.56 -10.23
N ASN A 116 16.81 3.49 -10.80
CA ASN A 116 17.09 4.92 -10.69
C ASN A 116 16.85 5.48 -9.27
N VAL A 117 16.08 4.78 -8.46
CA VAL A 117 15.68 5.21 -7.10
C VAL A 117 16.29 4.34 -6.00
N GLN A 118 17.09 3.33 -6.37
CA GLN A 118 17.85 2.51 -5.43
C GLN A 118 19.14 3.20 -5.01
N THR A 119 19.48 3.13 -3.73
CA THR A 119 20.72 3.69 -3.21
C THR A 119 21.94 2.93 -3.70
N SER A 120 22.95 3.69 -4.11
CA SER A 120 24.23 3.20 -4.59
C SER A 120 25.34 4.22 -4.29
N ASP A 121 26.56 3.90 -4.65
CA ASP A 121 27.69 4.84 -4.61
C ASP A 121 27.50 6.08 -5.52
N LYS A 122 26.54 6.03 -6.44
CA LYS A 122 26.18 7.13 -7.35
C LYS A 122 25.08 8.03 -6.77
N THR A 123 24.41 7.64 -5.70
CA THR A 123 23.33 8.44 -5.09
C THR A 123 23.93 9.71 -4.47
N PRO A 124 23.49 10.90 -4.90
CA PRO A 124 24.09 12.15 -4.42
C PRO A 124 23.96 12.31 -2.91
N GLY A 125 25.11 12.63 -2.26
CA GLY A 125 25.16 12.84 -0.81
C GLY A 125 25.02 11.59 0.05
N TYR A 126 24.92 10.41 -0.56
CA TYR A 126 24.86 9.13 0.13
C TYR A 126 26.25 8.54 0.38
N SER A 127 26.44 7.98 1.59
CA SER A 127 27.50 7.02 1.88
C SER A 127 26.98 5.97 2.86
N GLY A 128 27.43 4.73 2.72
CA GLY A 128 26.98 3.63 3.57
C GLY A 128 26.68 2.37 2.77
N THR A 129 25.87 1.50 3.37
CA THR A 129 25.49 0.22 2.74
C THR A 129 24.46 0.42 1.64
N PRO A 130 24.75 0.11 0.38
CA PRO A 130 23.82 0.33 -0.73
C PRO A 130 22.69 -0.70 -0.75
N GLY A 131 21.72 -0.49 -1.63
CA GLY A 131 20.71 -1.49 -2.00
C GLY A 131 19.30 -1.24 -1.45
N TRP A 132 19.13 -0.37 -0.47
CA TRP A 132 17.80 0.05 -0.04
C TRP A 132 17.22 1.11 -0.98
N PHE A 133 15.91 1.34 -0.93
CA PHE A 133 15.24 2.30 -1.79
C PHE A 133 14.92 3.57 -1.01
N LEU A 134 15.15 4.72 -1.65
CA LEU A 134 14.84 6.04 -1.08
C LEU A 134 13.33 6.15 -0.81
N GLN A 135 12.99 6.80 0.31
CA GLN A 135 11.59 6.99 0.72
C GLN A 135 10.76 7.64 -0.39
N LYS A 136 11.25 8.75 -0.92
CA LYS A 136 10.59 9.55 -1.95
C LYS A 136 11.62 10.21 -2.86
N THR A 137 11.39 10.16 -4.16
CA THR A 137 12.24 10.77 -5.16
C THR A 137 11.42 11.55 -6.18
N HIS A 138 12.06 12.50 -6.84
CA HIS A 138 11.58 13.02 -8.10
C HIS A 138 11.53 11.90 -9.15
N VAL A 139 10.79 12.11 -10.24
CA VAL A 139 10.71 11.15 -11.35
C VAL A 139 12.04 10.94 -12.09
N ASP A 140 12.96 11.90 -12.01
CA ASP A 140 14.32 11.80 -12.54
C ASP A 140 15.30 11.09 -11.57
N GLY A 141 14.80 10.57 -10.45
CA GLY A 141 15.58 9.87 -9.43
C GLY A 141 16.27 10.79 -8.41
N LYS A 142 16.13 12.13 -8.51
CA LYS A 142 16.66 13.02 -7.48
C LYS A 142 16.05 12.74 -6.12
N VAL A 143 16.91 12.75 -5.10
CA VAL A 143 16.51 12.55 -3.70
C VAL A 143 15.60 13.67 -3.23
N GLU A 144 14.49 13.34 -2.58
CA GLU A 144 13.63 14.29 -1.89
C GLU A 144 13.53 13.95 -0.40
N TRP A 145 13.09 12.73 -0.06
CA TRP A 145 13.06 12.24 1.33
C TRP A 145 13.84 10.93 1.48
N VAL A 146 14.53 10.80 2.60
CA VAL A 146 15.52 9.74 2.82
C VAL A 146 15.17 8.76 3.95
N GLY A 147 13.95 8.79 4.48
CA GLY A 147 13.54 7.84 5.53
C GLY A 147 13.71 6.38 5.07
N VAL A 148 14.43 5.56 5.85
CA VAL A 148 14.56 4.14 5.53
C VAL A 148 13.28 3.42 5.89
N GLN A 149 12.60 2.89 4.86
CA GLN A 149 11.38 2.09 4.96
C GLN A 149 11.66 0.71 4.38
N LEU A 150 11.70 -0.31 5.23
CA LEU A 150 12.13 -1.64 4.80
C LEU A 150 11.08 -2.35 3.92
N ASP A 151 9.80 -1.99 4.03
CA ASP A 151 8.76 -2.43 3.09
C ASP A 151 9.02 -1.92 1.67
N GLN A 152 9.46 -0.67 1.52
CA GLN A 152 9.84 -0.10 0.24
C GLN A 152 11.10 -0.74 -0.36
N THR A 153 11.92 -1.40 0.45
CA THR A 153 13.06 -2.21 -0.03
C THR A 153 12.64 -3.63 -0.39
N ALA A 154 11.63 -4.18 0.26
CA ALA A 154 11.10 -5.52 -0.01
C ALA A 154 10.21 -5.56 -1.27
N MET A 155 9.37 -4.56 -1.48
CA MET A 155 8.39 -4.53 -2.56
C MET A 155 8.97 -4.60 -3.97
N PRO A 156 10.10 -3.97 -4.33
CA PRO A 156 10.78 -4.18 -5.60
C PRO A 156 11.19 -5.63 -5.84
N ILE A 157 11.60 -6.35 -4.80
CA ILE A 157 11.94 -7.79 -4.91
C ILE A 157 10.68 -8.60 -5.18
N MET A 158 9.60 -8.33 -4.45
CA MET A 158 8.29 -8.98 -4.65
C MET A 158 7.75 -8.72 -6.05
N LEU A 159 7.89 -7.51 -6.57
CA LEU A 159 7.49 -7.13 -7.93
C LEU A 159 8.29 -7.90 -8.97
N GLY A 160 9.62 -7.91 -8.88
CA GLY A 160 10.48 -8.65 -9.80
C GLY A 160 10.14 -10.15 -9.82
N TRP A 161 9.96 -10.75 -8.64
CA TRP A 161 9.52 -12.13 -8.50
C TRP A 161 8.16 -12.37 -9.20
N ARG A 162 7.20 -11.46 -9.01
CA ARG A 162 5.88 -11.58 -9.64
C ARG A 162 5.97 -11.48 -11.16
N LEU A 163 6.70 -10.51 -11.69
CA LEU A 163 6.90 -10.35 -13.14
C LEU A 163 7.58 -11.58 -13.76
N TRP A 164 8.54 -12.19 -13.07
CA TRP A 164 9.15 -13.43 -13.48
C TRP A 164 8.15 -14.60 -13.48
N LYS A 165 7.41 -14.79 -12.40
CA LYS A 165 6.41 -15.87 -12.30
C LYS A 165 5.27 -15.75 -13.31
N GLU A 166 4.90 -14.53 -13.70
CA GLU A 166 3.93 -14.25 -14.77
C GLU A 166 4.58 -14.33 -16.18
N GLY A 167 5.88 -14.63 -16.28
CA GLY A 167 6.61 -14.71 -17.55
C GLY A 167 6.74 -13.38 -18.29
N VAL A 168 6.65 -12.24 -17.58
CA VAL A 168 6.96 -10.90 -18.11
C VAL A 168 8.46 -10.71 -18.22
N LEU A 169 9.21 -11.21 -17.24
CA LEU A 169 10.65 -11.31 -17.25
C LEU A 169 11.06 -12.77 -17.51
N THR A 170 11.99 -12.98 -18.41
CA THR A 170 12.63 -14.28 -18.67
C THR A 170 13.61 -14.63 -17.54
N ASP A 171 14.01 -15.91 -17.45
CA ASP A 171 15.02 -16.37 -16.49
C ASP A 171 16.34 -15.60 -16.63
N ALA A 172 16.77 -15.30 -17.85
CA ALA A 172 17.99 -14.56 -18.13
C ALA A 172 17.91 -13.09 -17.68
N GLU A 173 16.79 -12.43 -17.96
CA GLU A 173 16.54 -11.06 -17.50
C GLU A 173 16.48 -11.02 -15.97
N MET A 174 15.77 -11.96 -15.34
CA MET A 174 15.65 -12.01 -13.88
C MET A 174 17.01 -12.25 -13.22
N THR A 175 17.86 -13.11 -13.77
CA THR A 175 19.23 -13.31 -13.27
C THR A 175 20.05 -12.02 -13.37
N THR A 176 19.93 -11.30 -14.49
CA THR A 176 20.60 -9.99 -14.65
C THR A 176 20.14 -8.98 -13.62
N TRP A 177 18.82 -8.88 -13.38
CA TRP A 177 18.24 -7.97 -12.39
C TRP A 177 18.53 -8.40 -10.95
N TYR A 178 18.71 -9.71 -10.71
CA TYR A 178 19.15 -10.20 -9.42
C TYR A 178 20.49 -9.58 -9.04
N ASP A 179 21.49 -9.72 -9.88
CA ASP A 179 22.83 -9.21 -9.59
C ASP A 179 22.86 -7.69 -9.48
N LYS A 180 22.12 -7.00 -10.35
CA LYS A 180 22.17 -5.56 -10.51
C LYS A 180 21.40 -4.80 -9.40
N MET A 181 20.23 -5.29 -8.99
CA MET A 181 19.29 -4.56 -8.15
C MET A 181 18.78 -5.37 -6.96
N LEU A 182 18.37 -6.64 -7.16
CA LEU A 182 17.61 -7.34 -6.14
C LEU A 182 18.50 -7.98 -5.07
N LYS A 183 19.69 -8.44 -5.43
CA LYS A 183 20.67 -8.98 -4.46
C LYS A 183 21.12 -7.92 -3.45
N PRO A 184 21.53 -6.70 -3.84
CA PRO A 184 21.80 -5.62 -2.87
C PRO A 184 20.61 -5.32 -1.95
N ALA A 185 19.38 -5.28 -2.48
CA ALA A 185 18.18 -5.05 -1.67
C ALA A 185 17.94 -6.19 -0.66
N ALA A 186 18.04 -7.44 -1.09
CA ALA A 186 17.87 -8.60 -0.22
C ALA A 186 18.96 -8.69 0.85
N ASN A 187 20.20 -8.33 0.52
CA ASN A 187 21.29 -8.22 1.49
C ASN A 187 20.99 -7.18 2.56
N PHE A 188 20.49 -6.00 2.16
CA PHE A 188 20.11 -4.96 3.11
C PHE A 188 18.96 -5.39 4.02
N LEU A 189 17.98 -6.13 3.53
CA LEU A 189 16.88 -6.69 4.36
C LEU A 189 17.34 -7.82 5.29
N THR A 190 18.44 -8.49 4.96
CA THR A 190 18.98 -9.61 5.75
C THR A 190 19.93 -9.12 6.82
N ASP A 191 20.90 -8.29 6.44
CA ASP A 191 22.05 -7.90 7.25
C ASP A 191 21.92 -6.49 7.81
N GLY A 192 21.05 -5.66 7.22
CA GLY A 192 21.00 -4.23 7.51
C GLY A 192 22.23 -3.50 6.97
N GLY A 193 22.62 -2.46 7.67
CA GLY A 193 23.80 -1.69 7.32
C GLY A 193 23.82 -0.29 7.90
N THR A 194 24.83 0.49 7.55
CA THR A 194 24.95 1.89 7.94
C THR A 194 24.44 2.79 6.83
N VAL A 195 23.64 3.78 7.19
CA VAL A 195 23.09 4.79 6.29
C VAL A 195 23.59 6.17 6.70
N ASN A 196 24.11 6.92 5.74
CA ASN A 196 24.55 8.30 5.94
C ASN A 196 24.12 9.15 4.75
N ILE A 197 23.02 9.88 4.92
CA ILE A 197 22.45 10.80 3.93
C ILE A 197 21.54 11.80 4.64
N ASP A 198 21.58 13.07 4.24
CA ASP A 198 20.76 14.15 4.77
C ASP A 198 20.67 14.12 6.31
N TRP A 199 19.48 14.00 6.90
CA TRP A 199 19.27 13.92 8.36
C TRP A 199 19.61 12.54 8.96
N LEU A 200 19.76 11.49 8.18
CA LEU A 200 20.22 10.17 8.61
C LEU A 200 21.76 10.12 8.63
N LYS A 201 22.38 10.53 9.73
CA LYS A 201 23.84 10.59 9.86
C LYS A 201 24.39 9.37 10.59
N ASN A 202 25.05 8.47 9.84
CA ASN A 202 25.66 7.23 10.35
C ASN A 202 24.69 6.36 11.18
N VAL A 203 23.45 6.26 10.69
CA VAL A 203 22.40 5.47 11.34
C VAL A 203 22.57 3.99 10.99
N THR A 204 22.62 3.14 12.02
CA THR A 204 22.62 1.68 11.80
C THR A 204 21.19 1.17 11.66
N ILE A 205 20.94 0.46 10.56
CA ILE A 205 19.68 -0.22 10.29
C ILE A 205 19.84 -1.70 10.64
N THR A 206 18.94 -2.20 11.47
CA THR A 206 18.95 -3.61 11.91
C THR A 206 17.55 -4.20 11.65
N PRO A 207 17.33 -4.86 10.49
CA PRO A 207 16.04 -5.45 10.18
C PRO A 207 15.62 -6.52 11.22
N PRO A 208 14.32 -6.67 11.51
CA PRO A 208 13.20 -6.05 10.84
C PRO A 208 12.78 -4.67 11.40
N LYS A 209 13.57 -4.06 12.32
CA LYS A 209 13.31 -2.70 12.80
C LYS A 209 13.53 -1.69 11.69
N THR A 210 12.50 -0.91 11.38
CA THR A 210 12.53 0.13 10.35
C THR A 210 12.65 1.53 10.97
N ILE A 211 13.18 2.51 10.22
CA ILE A 211 13.22 3.91 10.67
C ILE A 211 11.83 4.54 10.54
N GLN A 212 11.09 4.19 9.51
CA GLN A 212 9.71 4.57 9.34
C GLN A 212 8.93 3.35 8.84
N GLU A 213 7.74 3.14 9.38
CA GLU A 213 6.82 2.10 8.91
C GLU A 213 6.00 2.61 7.70
N ARG A 214 5.01 1.84 7.21
CA ARG A 214 4.27 2.15 5.98
C ARG A 214 3.57 3.52 5.94
N TRP A 215 3.45 4.20 7.08
CA TRP A 215 2.85 5.55 7.17
C TRP A 215 3.89 6.67 7.27
N GLU A 216 5.18 6.32 7.16
CA GLU A 216 6.30 7.27 7.09
C GLU A 216 6.54 8.05 8.40
N GLU A 217 6.16 7.48 9.53
CA GLU A 217 6.09 8.23 10.78
C GLU A 217 7.04 7.72 11.87
N GLN A 218 6.92 6.48 12.30
CA GLN A 218 7.62 6.01 13.50
C GLN A 218 8.69 4.97 13.21
N THR A 219 9.73 5.01 14.06
CA THR A 219 10.75 3.96 14.15
C THR A 219 10.26 2.83 15.03
N GLY A 220 10.40 1.60 14.55
CA GLY A 220 10.02 0.42 15.35
C GLY A 220 9.84 -0.85 14.52
N TYR A 221 9.15 -1.79 15.12
CA TYR A 221 8.75 -3.07 14.54
C TYR A 221 7.28 -3.00 14.16
N SER A 222 6.93 -3.31 12.93
CA SER A 222 5.56 -3.26 12.40
C SER A 222 5.18 -4.58 11.74
N PRO A 223 3.96 -5.11 11.97
CA PRO A 223 3.47 -6.31 11.29
C PRO A 223 3.47 -6.16 9.76
N SER A 224 3.05 -5.00 9.26
CA SER A 224 3.02 -4.67 7.84
C SER A 224 4.42 -4.72 7.22
N THR A 225 5.37 -3.93 7.76
CA THR A 225 6.75 -3.90 7.27
C THR A 225 7.41 -5.28 7.36
N THR A 226 7.23 -5.98 8.49
CA THR A 226 7.82 -7.32 8.68
C THR A 226 7.23 -8.33 7.69
N SER A 227 5.93 -8.23 7.38
CA SER A 227 5.28 -9.06 6.37
C SER A 227 5.91 -8.89 4.99
N ALA A 228 6.12 -7.64 4.55
CA ALA A 228 6.77 -7.33 3.28
C ALA A 228 8.22 -7.86 3.24
N ILE A 229 8.99 -7.67 4.32
CA ILE A 229 10.36 -8.18 4.43
C ILE A 229 10.39 -9.71 4.27
N ILE A 230 9.52 -10.44 4.99
CA ILE A 230 9.48 -11.91 4.92
C ILE A 230 9.14 -12.35 3.49
N ALA A 231 8.11 -11.79 2.88
CA ALA A 231 7.71 -12.14 1.51
C ALA A 231 8.78 -11.78 0.49
N GLY A 232 9.42 -10.60 0.65
CA GLY A 232 10.54 -10.16 -0.18
C GLY A 232 11.76 -11.08 -0.10
N LEU A 233 12.12 -11.54 1.11
CA LEU A 233 13.25 -12.45 1.31
C LEU A 233 12.97 -13.86 0.78
N VAL A 234 11.74 -14.39 0.90
CA VAL A 234 11.35 -15.65 0.27
C VAL A 234 11.42 -15.52 -1.26
N ALA A 235 10.91 -14.44 -1.81
CA ALA A 235 11.01 -14.13 -3.24
C ALA A 235 12.48 -14.02 -3.69
N ALA A 236 13.33 -13.33 -2.91
CA ALA A 236 14.76 -13.21 -3.18
C ALA A 236 15.47 -14.57 -3.18
N SER A 237 15.09 -15.48 -2.27
CA SER A 237 15.63 -16.84 -2.26
C SER A 237 15.29 -17.62 -3.53
N ASP A 238 14.05 -17.54 -4.02
CA ASP A 238 13.66 -18.17 -5.28
C ASP A 238 14.48 -17.63 -6.46
N ILE A 239 14.69 -16.31 -6.51
CA ILE A 239 15.47 -15.65 -7.56
C ILE A 239 16.96 -16.01 -7.44
N ALA A 240 17.51 -16.06 -6.23
CA ALA A 240 18.89 -16.46 -5.98
C ALA A 240 19.17 -17.90 -6.46
N LYS A 241 18.22 -18.84 -6.23
CA LYS A 241 18.31 -20.21 -6.75
C LYS A 241 18.32 -20.24 -8.28
N LEU A 242 17.48 -19.42 -8.92
CA LEU A 242 17.51 -19.27 -10.39
C LEU A 242 18.89 -18.80 -10.87
N ALA A 243 19.49 -17.85 -10.15
CA ALA A 243 20.83 -17.31 -10.43
C ALA A 243 21.97 -18.26 -9.99
N LYS A 244 21.66 -19.45 -9.43
CA LYS A 244 22.62 -20.42 -8.89
C LYS A 244 23.47 -19.88 -7.73
N ASP A 245 22.91 -18.96 -6.95
CA ASP A 245 23.49 -18.40 -5.72
C ASP A 245 22.83 -19.06 -4.49
N ASP A 246 23.14 -20.35 -4.29
CA ASP A 246 22.52 -21.18 -3.26
C ASP A 246 22.87 -20.69 -1.84
N GLU A 247 24.04 -20.09 -1.64
CA GLU A 247 24.46 -19.51 -0.37
C GLU A 247 23.56 -18.35 0.02
N SER A 248 23.36 -17.38 -0.87
CA SER A 248 22.45 -16.25 -0.63
C SER A 248 21.02 -16.74 -0.49
N ALA A 249 20.57 -17.72 -1.28
CA ALA A 249 19.24 -18.28 -1.17
C ALA A 249 18.95 -18.86 0.22
N ALA A 250 19.90 -19.62 0.78
CA ALA A 250 19.79 -20.19 2.11
C ALA A 250 19.77 -19.09 3.20
N ARG A 251 20.62 -18.09 3.07
CA ARG A 251 20.74 -16.96 3.99
C ARG A 251 19.44 -16.12 4.03
N TYR A 252 18.84 -15.83 2.89
CA TYR A 252 17.57 -15.10 2.80
C TYR A 252 16.43 -15.87 3.46
N LEU A 253 16.33 -17.19 3.23
CA LEU A 253 15.32 -18.00 3.90
C LEU A 253 15.51 -18.06 5.42
N ALA A 254 16.76 -18.19 5.88
CA ALA A 254 17.05 -18.19 7.31
C ALA A 254 16.64 -16.88 7.99
N ALA A 255 16.87 -15.73 7.33
CA ALA A 255 16.41 -14.43 7.83
C ALA A 255 14.87 -14.34 7.83
N ALA A 256 14.20 -14.76 6.75
CA ALA A 256 12.74 -14.79 6.67
C ALA A 256 12.14 -15.64 7.79
N ASP A 257 12.70 -16.84 8.05
CA ASP A 257 12.24 -17.74 9.12
C ASP A 257 12.44 -17.11 10.50
N LYS A 258 13.59 -16.48 10.74
CA LYS A 258 13.86 -15.75 11.98
C LYS A 258 12.83 -14.67 12.22
N TYR A 259 12.53 -13.84 11.22
CA TYR A 259 11.55 -12.77 11.36
C TYR A 259 10.13 -13.31 11.52
N SER A 260 9.76 -14.35 10.77
CA SER A 260 8.45 -14.98 10.91
C SER A 260 8.24 -15.62 12.28
N SER A 261 9.27 -16.26 12.86
CA SER A 261 9.17 -16.88 14.19
C SER A 261 9.10 -15.87 15.35
N GLY A 262 9.55 -14.64 15.12
CA GLY A 262 9.51 -13.57 16.10
C GLY A 262 8.24 -12.69 16.06
N LEU A 263 7.37 -12.86 15.05
CA LEU A 263 6.26 -11.94 14.79
C LEU A 263 5.34 -11.76 16.00
N GLU A 264 4.74 -12.84 16.49
CA GLU A 264 3.78 -12.77 17.59
C GLU A 264 4.47 -12.33 18.88
N LYS A 265 5.66 -12.85 19.14
CA LYS A 265 6.44 -12.50 20.34
C LYS A 265 6.71 -11.00 20.41
N ASN A 266 7.01 -10.36 19.27
CA ASN A 266 7.49 -8.99 19.21
C ASN A 266 6.40 -7.96 18.92
N LEU A 267 5.24 -8.40 18.39
CA LEU A 267 4.23 -7.50 17.82
C LEU A 267 2.80 -7.79 18.26
N TYR A 268 2.56 -8.90 18.97
CA TYR A 268 1.23 -9.25 19.44
C TYR A 268 1.14 -9.06 20.96
N THR A 269 0.36 -8.06 21.40
CA THR A 269 0.14 -7.84 22.83
C THR A 269 -0.88 -8.80 23.39
N THR A 270 -0.70 -9.18 24.65
CA THR A 270 -1.68 -9.95 25.46
C THR A 270 -2.14 -9.18 26.71
N SER A 271 -1.76 -7.92 26.79
CA SER A 271 -2.11 -7.00 27.87
C SER A 271 -2.44 -5.60 27.33
N GLY A 272 -2.98 -5.52 26.12
CA GLY A 272 -3.29 -4.29 25.43
C GLY A 272 -4.33 -3.43 26.18
N MET A 273 -4.33 -2.14 25.90
CA MET A 273 -5.24 -1.18 26.55
C MET A 273 -6.66 -1.24 25.98
N LEU A 274 -6.83 -1.75 24.75
CA LEU A 274 -8.13 -2.03 24.15
C LEU A 274 -8.63 -3.39 24.68
N ASN A 275 -9.23 -3.41 25.86
CA ASN A 275 -9.60 -4.63 26.58
C ASN A 275 -11.06 -4.65 27.05
N LYS A 276 -11.91 -3.81 26.45
CA LYS A 276 -13.37 -3.84 26.66
C LYS A 276 -14.04 -4.57 25.52
N ALA A 277 -15.00 -5.43 25.85
CA ALA A 277 -15.74 -6.18 24.84
C ALA A 277 -16.27 -5.26 23.70
N PRO A 278 -16.10 -5.65 22.42
CA PRO A 278 -15.74 -7.00 21.93
C PRO A 278 -14.24 -7.34 22.01
N SER A 279 -13.37 -6.40 22.35
CA SER A 279 -11.91 -6.60 22.50
C SER A 279 -11.59 -7.31 23.81
N ASP A 280 -10.48 -8.09 23.82
CA ASP A 280 -10.01 -8.83 24.99
C ASP A 280 -8.59 -8.46 25.44
N GLY A 281 -7.98 -7.45 24.79
CA GLY A 281 -6.61 -7.02 25.04
C GLY A 281 -5.53 -7.84 24.33
N ASN A 282 -5.92 -8.73 23.40
CA ASN A 282 -5.02 -9.60 22.66
C ASN A 282 -5.06 -9.26 21.16
N TYR A 283 -4.11 -8.47 20.67
CA TYR A 283 -4.10 -8.00 19.27
C TYR A 283 -2.71 -7.62 18.79
N TYR A 284 -2.53 -7.54 17.47
CA TYR A 284 -1.34 -6.96 16.88
C TYR A 284 -1.30 -5.45 17.10
N LEU A 285 -0.16 -4.96 17.57
CA LEU A 285 0.13 -3.52 17.59
C LEU A 285 0.33 -3.00 16.16
N ARG A 286 0.03 -1.73 15.93
CA ARG A 286 0.43 -1.05 14.69
C ARG A 286 1.95 -1.03 14.55
N ILE A 287 2.63 -0.67 15.63
CA ILE A 287 4.08 -0.63 15.72
C ILE A 287 4.51 -0.79 17.19
N SER A 288 5.57 -1.52 17.44
CA SER A 288 6.25 -1.55 18.74
C SER A 288 7.59 -0.83 18.66
N ALA A 289 7.90 -0.03 19.65
CA ALA A 289 9.18 0.70 19.73
C ALA A 289 10.38 -0.24 19.92
N ASN A 290 10.14 -1.38 20.54
CA ASN A 290 11.10 -2.42 20.86
C ASN A 290 10.54 -3.83 20.55
N GLU A 291 11.07 -4.88 21.13
CA GLU A 291 10.60 -6.27 20.91
C GLU A 291 9.71 -6.78 22.07
N ASP A 292 9.14 -5.88 22.88
CA ASP A 292 8.21 -6.24 23.95
C ASP A 292 6.86 -5.54 23.75
N PRO A 293 5.86 -6.20 23.13
CA PRO A 293 4.57 -5.61 22.87
C PRO A 293 3.70 -5.43 24.12
N ASN A 294 4.19 -5.83 25.30
CA ASN A 294 3.45 -5.77 26.57
C ASN A 294 4.03 -4.73 27.55
N ASP A 295 5.12 -4.06 27.23
CA ASP A 295 5.73 -3.05 28.10
C ASP A 295 5.00 -1.72 28.10
N ARG A 296 4.06 -1.52 27.16
CA ARG A 296 3.27 -0.31 26.98
C ARG A 296 4.15 0.91 26.70
N GLY A 297 5.15 0.73 25.83
CA GLY A 297 6.04 1.78 25.38
C GLY A 297 5.30 3.01 24.83
N LEU A 298 5.92 4.17 24.95
CA LEU A 298 5.34 5.42 24.42
C LEU A 298 5.83 5.67 23.00
N LEU A 299 4.89 6.01 22.13
CA LEU A 299 5.14 6.41 20.75
C LEU A 299 4.66 7.84 20.51
N GLY A 300 5.34 8.56 19.61
CA GLY A 300 4.77 9.74 18.98
C GLY A 300 3.91 9.32 17.80
N VAL A 301 2.73 9.90 17.67
CA VAL A 301 1.98 9.84 16.41
C VAL A 301 2.35 11.08 15.62
N SER A 302 3.14 10.93 14.57
CA SER A 302 3.81 12.04 13.87
C SER A 302 2.84 13.09 13.30
N ASN A 303 1.67 12.64 12.86
CA ASN A 303 0.58 13.50 12.39
C ASN A 303 -0.52 13.69 13.44
N GLY A 304 -0.24 13.50 14.72
CA GLY A 304 -1.24 13.56 15.79
C GLY A 304 -0.63 13.77 17.17
N GLN A 305 -1.01 12.92 18.11
CA GLN A 305 -0.63 13.07 19.51
C GLN A 305 0.77 12.51 19.80
N GLU A 306 1.52 13.20 20.66
CA GLU A 306 2.78 12.69 21.22
C GLU A 306 2.53 11.88 22.51
N ASN A 307 3.49 11.02 22.85
CA ASN A 307 3.49 10.23 24.09
C ASN A 307 2.25 9.32 24.23
N VAL A 308 1.82 8.73 23.12
CA VAL A 308 0.72 7.77 23.11
C VAL A 308 1.26 6.39 23.43
N ASN A 309 0.53 5.62 24.23
CA ASN A 309 0.89 4.22 24.46
C ASN A 309 0.75 3.40 23.18
N GLU A 310 1.76 2.59 22.83
CA GLU A 310 1.74 1.80 21.58
C GLU A 310 0.54 0.87 21.51
N SER A 311 0.04 0.37 22.65
CA SER A 311 -1.13 -0.51 22.71
C SER A 311 -2.49 0.23 22.62
N GLU A 312 -2.50 1.55 22.49
CA GLU A 312 -3.69 2.33 22.17
C GLU A 312 -3.88 2.58 20.67
N VAL A 313 -2.86 2.29 19.85
CA VAL A 313 -2.86 2.64 18.43
C VAL A 313 -2.82 1.38 17.59
N ILE A 314 -3.92 1.10 16.91
CA ILE A 314 -4.08 -0.05 16.00
C ILE A 314 -4.34 0.43 14.58
N ASP A 315 -4.00 -0.42 13.62
CA ASP A 315 -4.32 -0.24 12.20
C ASP A 315 -4.62 -1.58 11.53
N GLY A 316 -4.94 -1.55 10.24
CA GLY A 316 -5.15 -2.74 9.42
C GLY A 316 -3.87 -3.40 8.90
N GLY A 317 -2.68 -2.91 9.26
CA GLY A 317 -1.40 -3.36 8.69
C GLY A 317 -1.09 -4.84 8.92
N PHE A 318 -1.58 -5.44 10.00
CA PHE A 318 -1.43 -6.87 10.27
C PHE A 318 -2.11 -7.75 9.20
N LEU A 319 -3.08 -7.24 8.44
CA LEU A 319 -3.73 -7.98 7.36
C LEU A 319 -2.78 -8.28 6.19
N GLU A 320 -1.69 -7.53 6.05
CA GLU A 320 -0.64 -7.85 5.08
C GLU A 320 0.07 -9.17 5.37
N LEU A 321 0.07 -9.64 6.63
CA LEU A 321 0.52 -10.99 6.98
C LEU A 321 -0.25 -12.07 6.22
N VAL A 322 -1.54 -11.86 6.02
CA VAL A 322 -2.40 -12.75 5.22
C VAL A 322 -2.21 -12.46 3.73
N ARG A 323 -2.20 -11.20 3.35
CA ARG A 323 -2.11 -10.75 1.96
C ARG A 323 -0.88 -11.29 1.24
N TYR A 324 0.28 -11.28 1.91
CA TYR A 324 1.54 -11.76 1.34
C TYR A 324 1.85 -13.24 1.66
N GLY A 325 0.97 -13.92 2.39
CA GLY A 325 1.07 -15.37 2.65
C GLY A 325 1.95 -15.73 3.83
N VAL A 326 2.20 -14.83 4.78
CA VAL A 326 3.00 -15.09 5.99
C VAL A 326 2.18 -15.80 7.06
N ARG A 327 0.86 -15.52 7.12
CA ARG A 327 -0.07 -16.17 8.06
C ARG A 327 -1.35 -16.59 7.34
N SER A 328 -1.96 -17.66 7.85
CA SER A 328 -3.30 -18.07 7.44
C SER A 328 -4.34 -16.99 7.80
N PRO A 329 -5.37 -16.78 6.97
CA PRO A 329 -6.49 -15.91 7.36
C PRO A 329 -7.28 -16.46 8.56
N LEU A 330 -7.09 -17.73 8.90
CA LEU A 330 -7.69 -18.38 10.07
C LEU A 330 -6.74 -18.44 11.28
N ASN A 331 -5.56 -17.82 11.18
CA ASN A 331 -4.66 -17.72 12.32
C ASN A 331 -5.35 -16.98 13.47
N LYS A 332 -5.18 -17.51 14.70
CA LYS A 332 -5.88 -17.04 15.90
C LYS A 332 -5.57 -15.58 16.20
N GLU A 333 -4.30 -15.19 16.08
CA GLU A 333 -3.83 -13.83 16.39
C GLU A 333 -4.38 -12.82 15.38
N ILE A 334 -4.50 -13.21 14.09
CA ILE A 334 -5.18 -12.41 13.07
C ILE A 334 -6.65 -12.21 13.43
N GLN A 335 -7.36 -13.29 13.77
CA GLN A 335 -8.79 -13.21 14.08
C GLN A 335 -9.07 -12.45 15.37
N ASN A 336 -8.21 -12.57 16.37
CA ASN A 336 -8.36 -11.85 17.64
C ASN A 336 -8.14 -10.33 17.46
N THR A 337 -7.36 -9.89 16.46
CA THR A 337 -7.13 -8.46 16.22
C THR A 337 -8.30 -7.76 15.47
N LEU A 338 -9.19 -8.53 14.84
CA LEU A 338 -10.29 -7.94 14.08
C LEU A 338 -11.29 -7.14 14.95
N PRO A 339 -11.66 -7.60 16.17
CA PRO A 339 -12.56 -6.84 17.03
C PRO A 339 -12.09 -5.41 17.30
N GLU A 340 -10.79 -5.21 17.52
CA GLU A 340 -10.22 -3.90 17.84
C GLU A 340 -10.36 -2.90 16.69
N ILE A 341 -10.03 -3.33 15.47
CA ILE A 341 -10.16 -2.44 14.31
C ILE A 341 -11.60 -2.28 13.82
N ASP A 342 -12.51 -3.18 14.22
CA ASP A 342 -13.93 -3.16 13.82
C ASP A 342 -14.85 -2.54 14.88
N ASP A 343 -14.36 -2.26 16.08
CA ASP A 343 -15.12 -1.67 17.15
C ASP A 343 -15.42 -0.19 16.91
N THR A 344 -16.67 0.11 16.60
CA THR A 344 -17.14 1.47 16.35
C THR A 344 -17.52 2.24 17.62
N SER A 345 -17.33 1.66 18.79
CA SER A 345 -17.58 2.29 20.10
C SER A 345 -16.33 2.94 20.70
N LEU A 346 -15.15 2.68 20.15
CA LEU A 346 -13.90 3.27 20.61
C LEU A 346 -13.88 4.79 20.37
N PRO A 347 -13.28 5.59 21.27
CA PRO A 347 -13.11 7.03 21.07
C PRO A 347 -12.34 7.36 19.78
N ASP A 348 -11.33 6.57 19.47
CA ASP A 348 -10.49 6.69 18.26
C ASP A 348 -10.76 5.54 17.29
N ILE A 349 -12.01 5.44 16.86
CA ILE A 349 -12.45 4.38 15.95
C ILE A 349 -11.62 4.35 14.67
N VAL A 350 -11.30 3.16 14.22
CA VAL A 350 -10.68 2.92 12.90
C VAL A 350 -11.77 2.63 11.87
N ARG A 351 -12.73 1.75 12.20
CA ARG A 351 -13.85 1.44 11.32
C ARG A 351 -14.95 2.50 11.37
N VAL A 352 -15.42 2.90 10.21
CA VAL A 352 -16.59 3.76 9.99
C VAL A 352 -17.67 3.00 9.24
N LYS A 353 -18.93 3.15 9.65
CA LYS A 353 -20.10 2.59 8.94
C LYS A 353 -20.80 3.71 8.20
N TYR A 354 -20.89 3.56 6.89
CA TYR A 354 -21.65 4.49 6.05
C TYR A 354 -23.03 3.94 5.74
N GLU A 355 -23.99 4.82 5.57
CA GLU A 355 -25.32 4.50 5.02
C GLU A 355 -25.42 5.17 3.64
N PHE A 356 -25.44 4.34 2.59
CA PHE A 356 -25.56 4.81 1.23
C PHE A 356 -26.87 4.33 0.58
N SER A 357 -27.34 5.08 -0.41
CA SER A 357 -28.44 4.61 -1.28
C SER A 357 -27.85 3.84 -2.46
N VAL A 358 -28.02 2.54 -2.47
CA VAL A 358 -27.57 1.66 -3.56
C VAL A 358 -28.81 1.13 -4.27
N ALA A 359 -29.00 1.49 -5.55
CA ALA A 359 -30.17 1.12 -6.34
C ALA A 359 -31.51 1.44 -5.60
N GLY A 360 -31.55 2.55 -4.88
CA GLY A 360 -32.73 3.00 -4.13
C GLY A 360 -32.97 2.30 -2.80
N LYS A 361 -32.01 1.48 -2.32
CA LYS A 361 -32.05 0.84 -1.01
C LYS A 361 -30.95 1.39 -0.11
N ALA A 362 -31.23 1.54 1.18
CA ALA A 362 -30.23 1.92 2.18
C ALA A 362 -29.31 0.70 2.45
N GLU A 363 -28.04 0.86 2.17
CA GLU A 363 -27.02 -0.16 2.42
C GLU A 363 -25.98 0.36 3.41
N LYS A 364 -25.55 -0.49 4.37
CA LYS A 364 -24.53 -0.16 5.35
C LYS A 364 -23.19 -0.70 4.88
N LEU A 365 -22.32 0.18 4.40
CA LEU A 365 -21.02 -0.17 3.86
C LEU A 365 -19.88 0.29 4.78
N PRO A 366 -18.78 -0.47 4.88
CA PRO A 366 -17.67 -0.15 5.77
C PRO A 366 -16.59 0.69 5.09
N GLY A 367 -15.92 1.51 5.90
CA GLY A 367 -14.64 2.12 5.58
C GLY A 367 -13.73 2.10 6.79
N TRP A 368 -12.43 2.23 6.60
CA TRP A 368 -11.45 2.25 7.69
C TRP A 368 -10.52 3.45 7.56
N ARG A 369 -10.23 4.08 8.71
CA ARG A 369 -9.17 5.07 8.84
C ARG A 369 -7.81 4.39 8.82
N ARG A 370 -6.78 5.18 8.59
CA ARG A 370 -5.40 4.72 8.53
C ARG A 370 -4.97 4.02 9.83
N TYR A 371 -5.16 4.70 10.96
CA TYR A 371 -4.94 4.15 12.31
C TYR A 371 -5.67 5.01 13.37
N GLY A 372 -5.73 4.53 14.59
CA GLY A 372 -6.27 5.30 15.73
C GLY A 372 -5.37 6.49 16.06
N LYS A 373 -5.97 7.63 16.43
CA LYS A 373 -5.31 8.90 16.78
C LYS A 373 -4.57 9.58 15.61
N ASP A 374 -4.80 9.13 14.37
CA ASP A 374 -4.28 9.79 13.16
C ASP A 374 -4.84 11.21 13.04
N GLY A 375 -3.94 12.18 12.87
CA GLY A 375 -4.29 13.59 12.69
C GLY A 375 -4.13 14.10 11.25
N TYR A 376 -3.79 13.22 10.29
CA TYR A 376 -3.59 13.59 8.90
C TYR A 376 -4.92 13.76 8.15
N GLY A 377 -5.58 14.91 8.40
CA GLY A 377 -6.87 15.25 7.81
C GLY A 377 -7.36 16.61 8.32
N GLU A 378 -8.63 16.91 8.09
CA GLU A 378 -9.27 18.14 8.54
C GLU A 378 -9.42 18.13 10.07
N ASP A 379 -9.26 19.33 10.71
CA ASP A 379 -9.50 19.47 12.13
C ASP A 379 -10.99 19.31 12.49
N THR A 380 -11.24 18.78 13.69
CA THR A 380 -12.61 18.50 14.15
C THR A 380 -13.34 19.75 14.68
N SER A 381 -12.61 20.81 15.02
CA SER A 381 -13.18 22.04 15.59
C SER A 381 -13.76 22.99 14.53
N ALA A 382 -13.03 23.19 13.42
CA ALA A 382 -13.42 24.14 12.38
C ALA A 382 -13.50 23.50 10.97
N GLY A 383 -13.02 22.25 10.78
CA GLY A 383 -12.99 21.58 9.50
C GLY A 383 -11.97 22.17 8.53
N ARG A 384 -10.88 22.73 9.03
CA ARG A 384 -9.78 23.26 8.18
C ARG A 384 -8.87 22.12 7.74
N GLY A 385 -8.32 22.20 6.53
CA GLY A 385 -7.43 21.21 5.99
C GLY A 385 -6.10 21.11 6.74
N TYR A 386 -5.46 19.96 6.66
CA TYR A 386 -4.17 19.66 7.29
C TYR A 386 -3.08 20.67 6.93
N ASN A 387 -3.03 21.18 5.69
CA ASN A 387 -2.09 22.21 5.26
C ASN A 387 -2.24 23.56 6.02
N ALA A 388 -3.42 23.84 6.55
CA ALA A 388 -3.68 25.05 7.34
C ALA A 388 -3.40 24.86 8.84
N THR A 389 -3.54 23.64 9.36
CA THR A 389 -3.41 23.32 10.78
C THR A 389 -2.06 22.71 11.14
N GLY A 390 -1.46 21.98 10.20
CA GLY A 390 -0.17 21.30 10.35
C GLY A 390 -0.24 19.99 11.13
N LYS A 391 0.88 19.27 11.12
CA LYS A 391 1.00 17.91 11.66
C LYS A 391 0.72 17.76 13.17
N ASN A 392 0.85 18.84 13.93
CA ASN A 392 0.70 18.81 15.40
C ASN A 392 -0.62 19.43 15.85
N ALA A 393 -1.62 19.54 14.96
CA ALA A 393 -2.93 20.02 15.34
C ALA A 393 -3.56 19.05 16.35
N PRO A 394 -3.91 19.49 17.57
CA PRO A 394 -4.40 18.59 18.62
C PRO A 394 -5.76 17.97 18.29
N ASP A 395 -6.49 18.58 17.37
CA ASP A 395 -7.81 18.17 16.88
C ASP A 395 -7.82 17.77 15.39
N GLY A 396 -6.66 17.66 14.77
CA GLY A 396 -6.50 17.05 13.44
C GLY A 396 -7.04 15.62 13.43
N ARG A 397 -7.73 15.22 12.34
CA ARG A 397 -8.38 13.91 12.24
C ARG A 397 -8.16 13.28 10.88
N GLY A 398 -7.42 12.18 10.85
CA GLY A 398 -7.33 11.33 9.67
C GLY A 398 -8.70 10.74 9.33
N ARG A 399 -9.05 10.77 8.03
CA ARG A 399 -10.35 10.30 7.54
C ARG A 399 -10.26 8.87 7.03
N VAL A 400 -11.35 8.33 6.53
CA VAL A 400 -11.39 6.99 5.94
C VAL A 400 -10.60 6.98 4.64
N TRP A 401 -9.75 5.97 4.48
CA TRP A 401 -8.98 5.74 3.26
C TRP A 401 -9.60 4.59 2.47
N PRO A 402 -10.05 4.80 1.23
CA PRO A 402 -10.64 3.74 0.40
C PRO A 402 -9.77 2.51 0.24
N ILE A 403 -8.45 2.64 0.28
CA ILE A 403 -7.51 1.51 0.18
C ILE A 403 -7.77 0.43 1.24
N PHE A 404 -8.17 0.81 2.47
CA PHE A 404 -8.42 -0.17 3.53
C PHE A 404 -9.71 -0.95 3.32
N THR A 405 -10.67 -0.37 2.62
CA THR A 405 -11.87 -1.10 2.19
C THR A 405 -11.48 -2.21 1.23
N GLY A 406 -10.56 -1.94 0.29
CA GLY A 406 -9.99 -2.93 -0.60
C GLY A 406 -9.15 -3.97 0.13
N GLU A 407 -8.21 -3.55 0.99
CA GLU A 407 -7.38 -4.46 1.80
C GLU A 407 -8.24 -5.41 2.64
N ARG A 408 -9.32 -4.89 3.24
CA ARG A 408 -10.27 -5.74 3.99
C ARG A 408 -11.01 -6.69 3.07
N GLY A 409 -11.40 -6.27 1.88
CA GLY A 409 -12.04 -7.13 0.87
C GLY A 409 -11.17 -8.32 0.47
N HIS A 410 -9.86 -8.11 0.30
CA HIS A 410 -8.90 -9.20 0.06
C HIS A 410 -8.83 -10.18 1.23
N TYR A 411 -8.78 -9.67 2.46
CA TYR A 411 -8.76 -10.53 3.65
C TYR A 411 -10.03 -11.38 3.76
N GLU A 412 -11.20 -10.78 3.57
CA GLU A 412 -12.48 -11.52 3.66
C GLU A 412 -12.63 -12.58 2.58
N LEU A 413 -12.12 -12.32 1.36
CA LEU A 413 -12.01 -13.33 0.32
C LEU A 413 -11.15 -14.51 0.79
N ALA A 414 -9.95 -14.22 1.29
CA ALA A 414 -9.02 -15.25 1.77
C ALA A 414 -9.64 -16.07 2.93
N ARG A 415 -10.29 -15.40 3.88
CA ARG A 415 -10.95 -16.02 5.03
C ARG A 415 -12.11 -16.91 4.60
N THR A 416 -12.94 -16.42 3.70
CA THR A 416 -14.09 -17.18 3.18
C THR A 416 -13.64 -18.41 2.41
N ALA A 417 -12.60 -18.30 1.60
CA ALA A 417 -12.00 -19.42 0.88
C ALA A 417 -11.38 -20.45 1.84
N ALA A 418 -10.60 -20.02 2.83
CA ALA A 418 -9.95 -20.89 3.80
C ALA A 418 -10.96 -21.66 4.69
N ASN A 419 -12.14 -21.07 4.95
CA ASN A 419 -13.24 -21.73 5.64
C ASN A 419 -14.03 -22.72 4.76
N GLY A 420 -13.66 -22.88 3.49
CA GLY A 420 -14.39 -23.74 2.54
C GLY A 420 -15.79 -23.23 2.17
N LYS A 421 -16.06 -21.94 2.40
CA LYS A 421 -17.38 -21.34 2.20
C LYS A 421 -17.49 -20.53 0.91
N LEU A 422 -16.40 -20.34 0.19
CA LEU A 422 -16.38 -19.49 -1.01
C LEU A 422 -17.21 -20.15 -2.15
N ASN A 423 -18.33 -19.57 -2.44
CA ASN A 423 -19.21 -19.87 -3.55
C ASN A 423 -19.69 -18.57 -4.20
N ASP A 424 -20.51 -18.65 -5.24
CA ASP A 424 -20.94 -17.46 -6.00
C ASP A 424 -21.84 -16.52 -5.16
N GLU A 425 -22.61 -17.04 -4.21
CA GLU A 425 -23.41 -16.23 -3.28
C GLU A 425 -22.51 -15.43 -2.33
N GLU A 426 -21.54 -16.09 -1.69
CA GLU A 426 -20.58 -15.42 -0.80
C GLU A 426 -19.71 -14.42 -1.56
N LEU A 427 -19.26 -14.77 -2.76
CA LEU A 427 -18.53 -13.84 -3.63
C LEU A 427 -19.38 -12.60 -3.99
N SER A 428 -20.67 -12.80 -4.26
CA SER A 428 -21.62 -11.70 -4.50
C SER A 428 -21.77 -10.79 -3.28
N LYS A 429 -21.84 -11.37 -2.06
CA LYS A 429 -21.88 -10.58 -0.82
C LYS A 429 -20.61 -9.75 -0.65
N LEU A 430 -19.44 -10.32 -0.91
CA LEU A 430 -18.17 -9.63 -0.84
C LEU A 430 -18.12 -8.47 -1.85
N ARG A 431 -18.54 -8.69 -3.12
CA ARG A 431 -18.64 -7.61 -4.12
C ARG A 431 -19.55 -6.49 -3.66
N ASN A 432 -20.78 -6.84 -3.26
CA ASN A 432 -21.79 -5.87 -2.83
C ASN A 432 -21.36 -5.08 -1.57
N THR A 433 -20.37 -5.56 -0.82
CA THR A 433 -19.85 -4.86 0.34
C THR A 433 -18.62 -4.03 0.00
N TYR A 434 -17.56 -4.65 -0.51
CA TYR A 434 -16.25 -4.00 -0.62
C TYR A 434 -16.05 -3.31 -1.96
N VAL A 435 -16.47 -3.92 -3.06
CA VAL A 435 -16.38 -3.30 -4.39
C VAL A 435 -17.33 -2.12 -4.48
N THR A 436 -18.60 -2.32 -4.09
CA THR A 436 -19.60 -1.23 -4.07
C THR A 436 -19.16 -0.06 -3.22
N ALA A 437 -18.56 -0.31 -2.03
CA ALA A 437 -18.07 0.78 -1.17
C ALA A 437 -16.98 1.60 -1.88
N MET A 438 -16.00 0.94 -2.51
CA MET A 438 -14.94 1.64 -3.26
C MET A 438 -15.49 2.41 -4.46
N GLU A 439 -16.50 1.88 -5.15
CA GLU A 439 -17.14 2.55 -6.27
C GLU A 439 -17.90 3.81 -5.82
N ILE A 440 -18.56 3.78 -4.65
CA ILE A 440 -19.27 4.94 -4.10
C ILE A 440 -18.31 6.02 -3.59
N PHE A 441 -17.12 5.65 -3.12
CA PHE A 441 -16.10 6.61 -2.70
C PHE A 441 -15.46 7.38 -3.86
N ALA A 442 -15.64 6.95 -5.10
CA ALA A 442 -15.22 7.73 -6.26
C ALA A 442 -16.15 8.93 -6.49
N ASN A 443 -15.58 10.05 -6.94
CA ASN A 443 -16.36 11.23 -7.31
C ASN A 443 -17.06 11.05 -8.69
N GLU A 444 -17.81 12.07 -9.14
CA GLU A 444 -18.50 12.05 -10.42
C GLU A 444 -17.56 11.89 -11.62
N GLY A 445 -16.29 12.27 -11.47
CA GLY A 445 -15.24 12.05 -12.47
C GLY A 445 -14.60 10.66 -12.40
N LEU A 446 -15.15 9.75 -11.60
CA LEU A 446 -14.63 8.40 -11.36
C LEU A 446 -13.20 8.41 -10.78
N MET A 447 -12.87 9.41 -9.96
CA MET A 447 -11.58 9.51 -9.26
C MET A 447 -11.73 9.05 -7.82
N ILE A 448 -10.98 8.02 -7.42
CA ILE A 448 -10.97 7.55 -6.03
C ILE A 448 -9.96 8.41 -5.24
N PRO A 449 -10.41 9.08 -4.17
CA PRO A 449 -9.54 9.93 -3.37
C PRO A 449 -8.64 9.11 -2.44
N GLU A 450 -7.69 9.81 -1.82
CA GLU A 450 -6.93 9.32 -0.69
C GLU A 450 -7.83 9.13 0.54
N GLN A 451 -8.65 10.14 0.85
CA GLN A 451 -9.51 10.15 2.02
C GLN A 451 -10.94 10.59 1.67
N VAL A 452 -11.91 10.01 2.37
CA VAL A 452 -13.33 10.35 2.27
C VAL A 452 -13.89 10.80 3.61
N TRP A 453 -14.86 11.71 3.57
CA TRP A 453 -15.50 12.29 4.75
C TRP A 453 -16.25 11.24 5.58
N ASP A 454 -16.06 11.28 6.90
CA ASP A 454 -16.58 10.29 7.85
C ASP A 454 -17.59 10.85 8.86
N ASN A 455 -18.12 12.03 8.64
CA ASN A 455 -19.07 12.74 9.51
C ASN A 455 -18.55 13.08 10.91
N VAL A 456 -17.25 13.12 11.13
CA VAL A 456 -16.70 13.46 12.45
C VAL A 456 -16.16 14.88 12.46
N GLY A 457 -16.64 15.67 13.43
CA GLY A 457 -16.23 17.05 13.62
C GLY A 457 -16.96 18.07 12.74
N SER A 458 -16.44 19.29 12.71
CA SER A 458 -17.00 20.40 11.96
C SER A 458 -16.83 20.19 10.45
N ASN A 459 -17.87 20.47 9.70
CA ASN A 459 -17.89 20.42 8.22
C ASN A 459 -18.19 21.80 7.60
N GLN A 460 -18.08 22.87 8.39
CA GLN A 460 -18.51 24.21 7.96
C GLN A 460 -17.62 24.80 6.86
N THR A 461 -16.35 24.41 6.81
CA THR A 461 -15.40 24.93 5.84
C THR A 461 -15.65 24.42 4.42
N TYR A 462 -15.96 23.13 4.26
CA TYR A 462 -16.05 22.48 2.95
C TYR A 462 -17.41 21.88 2.64
N ASN A 463 -18.22 21.60 3.64
CA ASN A 463 -19.58 21.05 3.52
C ASN A 463 -19.62 19.68 2.76
N PHE A 464 -18.72 18.80 3.10
CA PHE A 464 -18.64 17.45 2.51
C PHE A 464 -19.87 16.59 2.86
N THR A 465 -20.22 15.69 1.95
CA THR A 465 -21.17 14.60 2.20
C THR A 465 -20.43 13.36 2.69
N ALA A 466 -21.06 12.54 3.53
CA ALA A 466 -20.49 11.29 4.03
C ALA A 466 -20.05 10.38 2.86
N GLY A 467 -18.79 9.93 2.87
CA GLY A 467 -18.21 9.13 1.80
C GLY A 467 -17.71 9.92 0.60
N GLU A 468 -17.96 11.22 0.53
CA GLU A 468 -17.39 12.13 -0.46
C GLU A 468 -15.88 12.31 -0.20
N GLY A 469 -15.09 12.42 -1.26
CA GLY A 469 -13.68 12.75 -1.16
C GLY A 469 -13.45 14.06 -0.42
N THR A 470 -12.53 14.07 0.54
CA THR A 470 -12.08 15.31 1.17
C THR A 470 -11.11 16.05 0.23
N ASN A 471 -10.49 17.16 0.68
CA ASN A 471 -9.47 17.85 -0.11
C ASN A 471 -8.10 17.12 -0.12
N SER A 472 -8.07 15.85 0.27
CA SER A 472 -6.92 14.97 0.12
C SER A 472 -6.60 14.70 -1.36
N ALA A 473 -5.49 14.01 -1.65
CA ALA A 473 -5.10 13.73 -3.03
C ALA A 473 -6.20 12.97 -3.80
N THR A 474 -6.65 13.53 -4.92
CA THR A 474 -7.69 12.93 -5.78
C THR A 474 -7.31 13.15 -7.25
N PRO A 475 -7.08 12.08 -8.06
CA PRO A 475 -7.06 10.69 -7.65
C PRO A 475 -5.82 10.31 -6.84
N LEU A 476 -5.92 9.32 -5.93
CA LEU A 476 -4.74 8.63 -5.42
C LEU A 476 -4.49 7.38 -6.26
N ALA A 477 -3.28 7.24 -6.80
CA ALA A 477 -2.94 6.08 -7.65
C ALA A 477 -3.11 4.75 -6.90
N TRP A 478 -2.70 4.69 -5.63
CA TRP A 478 -2.87 3.49 -4.81
C TRP A 478 -4.34 3.13 -4.59
N SER A 479 -5.25 4.10 -4.42
CA SER A 479 -6.68 3.81 -4.27
C SER A 479 -7.26 3.13 -5.53
N HIS A 480 -6.91 3.63 -6.72
CA HIS A 480 -7.29 2.99 -7.99
C HIS A 480 -6.64 1.63 -8.18
N ALA A 481 -5.37 1.50 -7.80
CA ALA A 481 -4.64 0.23 -7.86
C ALA A 481 -5.28 -0.83 -6.96
N GLU A 482 -5.67 -0.45 -5.74
CA GLU A 482 -6.32 -1.35 -4.80
C GLU A 482 -7.67 -1.85 -5.30
N TYR A 483 -8.46 -0.96 -5.90
CA TYR A 483 -9.73 -1.33 -6.54
C TYR A 483 -9.53 -2.35 -7.67
N VAL A 484 -8.60 -2.11 -8.59
CA VAL A 484 -8.28 -3.03 -9.70
C VAL A 484 -7.83 -4.39 -9.18
N LYS A 485 -6.95 -4.41 -8.18
CA LYS A 485 -6.45 -5.66 -7.58
C LYS A 485 -7.54 -6.42 -6.84
N LEU A 486 -8.49 -5.73 -6.22
CA LEU A 486 -9.64 -6.35 -5.56
C LEU A 486 -10.52 -7.07 -6.59
N LEU A 487 -10.87 -6.42 -7.70
CA LEU A 487 -11.61 -7.06 -8.80
C LEU A 487 -10.87 -8.29 -9.34
N ARG A 488 -9.56 -8.17 -9.53
CA ARG A 488 -8.73 -9.30 -9.97
C ARG A 488 -8.75 -10.46 -8.96
N SER A 489 -8.66 -10.17 -7.68
CA SER A 489 -8.73 -11.20 -6.64
C SER A 489 -10.08 -11.92 -6.63
N TYR A 490 -11.17 -11.20 -6.90
CA TYR A 490 -12.49 -11.79 -6.93
C TYR A 490 -12.72 -12.63 -8.21
N ALA A 491 -12.24 -12.16 -9.37
CA ALA A 491 -12.24 -12.93 -10.60
C ALA A 491 -11.44 -14.24 -10.47
N ASP A 492 -10.28 -14.18 -9.88
CA ASP A 492 -9.41 -15.34 -9.65
C ASP A 492 -9.84 -16.19 -8.44
N LYS A 493 -10.80 -15.71 -7.61
CA LYS A 493 -11.20 -16.32 -6.32
C LYS A 493 -10.00 -16.55 -5.38
N LYS A 494 -8.99 -15.71 -5.50
CA LYS A 494 -7.70 -15.78 -4.78
C LYS A 494 -7.06 -14.40 -4.69
N VAL A 495 -6.46 -14.10 -3.54
CA VAL A 495 -5.76 -12.82 -3.33
C VAL A 495 -4.65 -12.63 -4.37
N TRP A 496 -4.73 -11.53 -5.14
CA TRP A 496 -3.81 -11.24 -6.24
C TRP A 496 -2.35 -11.06 -5.79
N ASP A 497 -2.14 -10.36 -4.68
CA ASP A 497 -0.81 -10.08 -4.14
C ASP A 497 -0.19 -11.27 -3.37
N LEU A 498 -0.90 -12.39 -3.24
CA LEU A 498 -0.41 -13.55 -2.51
C LEU A 498 0.89 -14.08 -3.13
N ASN A 499 1.96 -14.07 -2.34
CA ASN A 499 3.20 -14.71 -2.73
C ASN A 499 3.09 -16.23 -2.48
N ALA A 500 3.04 -17.00 -3.56
CA ALA A 500 2.78 -18.44 -3.48
C ALA A 500 3.91 -19.20 -2.74
N SER A 501 5.17 -18.79 -2.92
CA SER A 501 6.30 -19.41 -2.22
C SER A 501 6.28 -19.13 -0.72
N THR A 502 5.91 -17.89 -0.34
CA THR A 502 5.73 -17.52 1.07
C THR A 502 4.59 -18.32 1.70
N SER A 503 3.44 -18.38 1.02
CA SER A 503 2.28 -19.14 1.51
C SER A 503 2.58 -20.63 1.64
N ALA A 504 3.25 -21.23 0.67
CA ALA A 504 3.67 -22.65 0.75
C ALA A 504 4.63 -22.93 1.91
N ARG A 505 5.38 -21.94 2.36
CA ARG A 505 6.32 -22.09 3.47
C ARG A 505 5.67 -21.93 4.85
N TYR A 506 4.79 -20.95 5.01
CA TYR A 506 4.31 -20.54 6.34
C TYR A 506 2.83 -20.83 6.59
N VAL A 507 2.00 -21.01 5.57
CA VAL A 507 0.58 -21.34 5.69
C VAL A 507 0.39 -22.84 5.45
N LYS A 508 0.24 -23.57 6.55
CA LYS A 508 0.02 -25.02 6.54
C LYS A 508 -1.45 -25.33 6.83
#